data_acd15134e3ced3f30968a5280c6b7429
#
_entry.id   acd15134e3ced3f30968a5280c6b7429
#
_cell.length_a   1.000
_cell.length_b   1.000
_cell.length_c   1.000
_cell.angle_alpha   90.00
_cell.angle_beta   90.00
_cell.angle_gamma   90.00
#
_symmetry.space_group_name_H-M   'P 1'
#
loop_
_entity.id
_entity.type
_entity.pdbx_description
1 polymer ?
#
loop_
_entity_poly.entity_id
_entity_poly.type
_entity_poly.pdbx_seq_one_letter_code
_entity_poly.pdbx_strand_id
1 'polypeptide(L)'
;SASEFPKADNSKVLQAYSPDMKRLIKRGIKKTVRPSGHNIKPSFSQDRGGAIPGNVITCGNNESNSEYIRQSKKEGKKIHPARFPADLPRFFIEFLTDPGDLVLDPFAGSNTTGAVAEQLGRRWIAVEKNRAYAKDSELRFHLAENGKPKGQALLFE
;
A
#
# COMPACT_ATOMS: atom_id res chain seq x y z
N SER A 1 13.66 23.97 2.21
CA SER A 1 12.59 23.63 3.14
C SER A 1 11.90 22.38 2.61
N ALA A 2 11.98 21.29 3.36
CA ALA A 2 11.17 20.12 3.07
C ALA A 2 9.70 20.57 3.06
N SER A 3 8.94 20.21 2.03
CA SER A 3 7.50 20.47 2.03
C SER A 3 6.90 19.76 3.25
N GLU A 4 6.13 20.45 4.06
CA GLU A 4 5.50 19.89 5.27
C GLU A 4 4.56 18.70 4.98
N PHE A 5 4.22 18.50 3.73
CA PHE A 5 3.34 17.39 3.31
C PHE A 5 4.01 16.56 2.22
N PRO A 6 4.00 15.21 2.34
CA PRO A 6 4.46 14.33 1.28
C PRO A 6 3.62 14.59 0.02
N LYS A 7 4.28 14.79 -1.11
CA LYS A 7 3.59 14.89 -2.40
C LYS A 7 3.16 13.50 -2.82
N ALA A 8 1.86 13.33 -3.04
CA ALA A 8 1.34 12.16 -3.72
C ALA A 8 1.99 12.07 -5.12
N ASP A 9 2.63 10.94 -5.41
CA ASP A 9 3.31 10.72 -6.68
C ASP A 9 2.80 9.45 -7.34
N ASN A 10 2.08 9.61 -8.44
CA ASN A 10 1.56 8.51 -9.22
C ASN A 10 2.66 7.60 -9.78
N SER A 11 3.88 8.08 -9.95
CA SER A 11 4.99 7.27 -10.48
C SER A 11 5.35 6.10 -9.56
N LYS A 12 5.06 6.21 -8.27
CA LYS A 12 5.34 5.18 -7.25
C LYS A 12 4.36 3.99 -7.30
N VAL A 13 3.20 4.17 -7.94
CA VAL A 13 2.10 3.19 -7.95
C VAL A 13 1.60 2.88 -9.36
N LEU A 14 2.44 3.09 -10.36
CA LEU A 14 2.07 2.81 -11.75
C LEU A 14 1.73 1.33 -11.94
N GLN A 15 0.69 1.09 -12.73
CA GLN A 15 0.26 -0.24 -13.14
C GLN A 15 0.74 -0.56 -14.56
N ALA A 16 0.78 -1.83 -14.91
CA ALA A 16 1.11 -2.24 -16.26
C ALA A 16 0.13 -1.63 -17.28
N TYR A 17 0.66 -1.12 -18.39
CA TYR A 17 -0.19 -0.66 -19.49
C TYR A 17 -1.09 -1.77 -20.02
N SER A 18 -2.33 -1.41 -20.34
CA SER A 18 -3.20 -2.29 -21.12
C SER A 18 -2.62 -2.59 -22.51
N PRO A 19 -3.02 -3.69 -23.15
CA PRO A 19 -2.59 -3.98 -24.52
C PRO A 19 -2.87 -2.86 -25.51
N ASP A 20 -4.02 -2.17 -25.33
CA ASP A 20 -4.39 -1.03 -26.18
C ASP A 20 -3.48 0.17 -25.97
N MET A 21 -3.13 0.47 -24.71
CA MET A 21 -2.21 1.55 -24.40
C MET A 21 -0.81 1.28 -24.92
N LYS A 22 -0.32 0.04 -24.81
CA LYS A 22 0.97 -0.38 -25.42
C LYS A 22 0.98 -0.20 -26.94
N ARG A 23 -0.11 -0.54 -27.61
CA ARG A 23 -0.27 -0.32 -29.05
C ARG A 23 -0.29 1.17 -29.40
N LEU A 24 -0.97 1.97 -28.59
CA LEU A 24 -1.05 3.42 -28.77
C LEU A 24 0.31 4.11 -28.60
N ILE A 25 1.06 3.76 -27.57
CA ILE A 25 2.42 4.27 -27.32
C ILE A 25 3.32 3.96 -28.53
N LYS A 26 3.29 2.69 -29.01
CA LYS A 26 4.10 2.26 -30.17
C LYS A 26 3.74 2.99 -31.47
N ARG A 27 2.46 3.21 -31.73
CA ARG A 27 1.97 3.84 -32.98
C ARG A 27 1.98 5.36 -32.94
N GLY A 28 1.92 5.95 -31.77
CA GLY A 28 1.69 7.38 -31.57
C GLY A 28 0.22 7.78 -31.83
N ILE A 29 -0.09 9.05 -31.56
CA ILE A 29 -1.41 9.64 -31.83
C ILE A 29 -1.35 10.45 -33.12
N LYS A 30 -2.20 10.09 -34.09
CA LYS A 30 -2.46 10.97 -35.21
C LYS A 30 -3.36 12.13 -34.73
N LYS A 31 -3.01 13.38 -35.08
CA LYS A 31 -3.87 14.52 -34.81
C LYS A 31 -5.26 14.25 -35.40
N THR A 32 -6.24 14.06 -34.54
CA THR A 32 -7.65 13.95 -34.94
C THR A 32 -8.44 14.99 -34.17
N VAL A 33 -9.15 15.84 -34.85
CA VAL A 33 -10.12 16.71 -34.22
C VAL A 33 -11.33 15.86 -33.84
N ARG A 34 -11.61 15.77 -32.55
CA ARG A 34 -12.79 15.05 -32.05
C ARG A 34 -14.04 15.91 -32.24
N PRO A 35 -15.23 15.32 -32.45
CA PRO A 35 -16.49 16.06 -32.53
C PRO A 35 -16.76 16.98 -31.34
N SER A 36 -16.18 16.64 -30.16
CA SER A 36 -16.25 17.43 -28.93
C SER A 36 -15.34 18.67 -28.92
N GLY A 37 -14.54 18.89 -29.96
CA GLY A 37 -13.56 19.97 -30.02
C GLY A 37 -12.29 19.76 -29.19
N HIS A 38 -12.22 18.70 -28.38
CA HIS A 38 -11.04 18.39 -27.57
C HIS A 38 -9.98 17.61 -28.34
N ASN A 39 -8.81 18.22 -28.51
CA ASN A 39 -7.66 17.59 -29.13
C ASN A 39 -6.86 16.78 -28.09
N ILE A 40 -6.51 15.54 -28.41
CA ILE A 40 -5.58 14.77 -27.61
C ILE A 40 -4.16 15.29 -27.90
N LYS A 41 -3.46 15.71 -26.84
CA LYS A 41 -2.06 16.15 -26.95
C LYS A 41 -1.15 14.95 -27.30
N PRO A 42 -0.09 15.13 -28.10
CA PRO A 42 0.89 14.07 -28.38
C PRO A 42 1.50 13.45 -27.13
N SER A 43 1.59 14.21 -26.02
CA SER A 43 2.08 13.72 -24.73
C SER A 43 1.25 12.57 -24.13
N PHE A 44 0.03 12.33 -24.63
CA PHE A 44 -0.79 11.21 -24.19
C PHE A 44 -0.23 9.83 -24.65
N SER A 45 0.55 9.79 -25.73
CA SER A 45 1.22 8.58 -26.21
C SER A 45 2.68 8.44 -25.75
N GLN A 46 3.13 9.31 -24.84
CA GLN A 46 4.45 9.16 -24.25
C GLN A 46 4.47 8.00 -23.28
N ASP A 47 5.53 7.19 -23.34
CA ASP A 47 5.80 6.17 -22.33
C ASP A 47 6.22 6.84 -21.02
N ARG A 48 5.49 6.57 -19.95
CA ARG A 48 5.75 7.05 -18.59
C ARG A 48 6.09 5.92 -17.62
N GLY A 49 6.45 4.75 -18.14
CA GLY A 49 6.77 3.57 -17.35
C GLY A 49 5.53 2.76 -16.90
N GLY A 50 4.32 3.27 -17.07
CA GLY A 50 3.09 2.60 -16.66
C GLY A 50 1.86 3.51 -16.71
N ALA A 51 0.69 2.92 -16.51
CA ALA A 51 -0.58 3.60 -16.43
C ALA A 51 -0.81 4.10 -15.00
N ILE A 52 -1.34 5.32 -14.87
CA ILE A 52 -1.88 5.80 -13.59
C ILE A 52 -3.00 4.85 -13.16
N PRO A 53 -2.99 4.38 -11.89
CA PRO A 53 -4.04 3.51 -11.37
C PRO A 53 -5.43 4.14 -11.54
N GLY A 54 -6.43 3.30 -11.78
CA GLY A 54 -7.83 3.73 -11.74
C GLY A 54 -8.27 4.05 -10.30
N ASN A 55 -9.51 4.51 -10.18
CA ASN A 55 -10.13 4.83 -8.89
C ASN A 55 -10.69 3.60 -8.14
N VAL A 56 -10.38 2.39 -8.62
CA VAL A 56 -10.80 1.12 -8.00
C VAL A 56 -9.56 0.28 -7.71
N ILE A 57 -9.36 -0.08 -6.44
CA ILE A 57 -8.33 -1.02 -6.01
C ILE A 57 -8.98 -2.40 -5.92
N THR A 58 -8.52 -3.34 -6.73
CA THR A 58 -8.97 -4.73 -6.71
C THR A 58 -7.96 -5.57 -5.94
N CYS A 59 -8.38 -6.12 -4.80
CA CYS A 59 -7.56 -7.01 -3.98
C CYS A 59 -8.45 -8.07 -3.32
N GLY A 60 -7.83 -9.13 -2.80
CA GLY A 60 -8.55 -10.13 -2.01
C GLY A 60 -9.17 -9.50 -0.76
N ASN A 61 -10.26 -10.08 -0.26
CA ASN A 61 -10.99 -9.52 0.89
C ASN A 61 -10.40 -9.89 2.25
N ASN A 62 -9.42 -10.77 2.30
CA ASN A 62 -8.80 -11.22 3.54
C ASN A 62 -7.38 -11.76 3.33
N GLU A 63 -6.67 -12.00 4.43
CA GLU A 63 -5.35 -12.63 4.49
C GLU A 63 -5.42 -14.07 5.02
N SER A 64 -6.43 -14.84 4.67
CA SER A 64 -6.71 -16.17 5.29
C SER A 64 -5.54 -17.15 5.25
N ASN A 65 -4.66 -17.04 4.25
CA ASN A 65 -3.51 -17.91 4.02
C ASN A 65 -2.17 -17.25 4.35
N SER A 66 -2.16 -16.07 5.01
CA SER A 66 -0.91 -15.41 5.36
C SER A 66 -0.13 -16.22 6.41
N GLU A 67 1.20 -16.06 6.42
CA GLU A 67 2.06 -16.70 7.42
C GLU A 67 1.67 -16.29 8.84
N TYR A 68 1.29 -15.02 9.03
CA TYR A 68 0.75 -14.53 10.29
C TYR A 68 -0.43 -15.37 10.80
N ILE A 69 -1.39 -15.71 9.93
CA ILE A 69 -2.55 -16.51 10.31
C ILE A 69 -2.14 -17.95 10.65
N ARG A 70 -1.25 -18.55 9.86
CA ARG A 70 -0.74 -19.91 10.13
C ARG A 70 -0.04 -19.98 11.48
N GLN A 71 0.85 -19.03 11.75
CA GLN A 71 1.60 -18.96 12.99
C GLN A 71 0.70 -18.66 14.19
N SER A 72 -0.23 -17.72 14.07
CA SER A 72 -1.21 -17.41 15.12
C SER A 72 -2.03 -18.63 15.54
N LYS A 73 -2.50 -19.40 14.55
CA LYS A 73 -3.24 -20.66 14.82
C LYS A 73 -2.36 -21.69 15.53
N LYS A 74 -1.11 -21.85 15.10
CA LYS A 74 -0.15 -22.79 15.71
C LYS A 74 0.15 -22.45 17.15
N GLU A 75 0.24 -21.15 17.48
CA GLU A 75 0.53 -20.66 18.84
C GLU A 75 -0.73 -20.44 19.69
N GLY A 76 -1.92 -20.75 19.18
CA GLY A 76 -3.18 -20.55 19.90
C GLY A 76 -3.51 -19.08 20.17
N LYS A 77 -2.97 -18.15 19.39
CA LYS A 77 -3.15 -16.71 19.58
C LYS A 77 -4.48 -16.22 19.02
N LYS A 78 -4.98 -15.13 19.61
CA LYS A 78 -6.26 -14.52 19.23
C LYS A 78 -6.08 -13.65 17.99
N ILE A 79 -6.62 -14.10 16.87
CA ILE A 79 -6.58 -13.39 15.62
C ILE A 79 -7.69 -12.33 15.58
N HIS A 80 -7.37 -11.08 15.21
CA HIS A 80 -8.38 -10.05 15.01
C HIS A 80 -9.36 -10.46 13.90
N PRO A 81 -10.68 -10.42 14.11
CA PRO A 81 -11.67 -10.94 13.17
C PRO A 81 -11.76 -10.13 11.88
N ALA A 82 -11.68 -8.80 11.97
CA ALA A 82 -11.73 -7.90 10.83
C ALA A 82 -10.31 -7.51 10.40
N ARG A 83 -9.88 -8.01 9.26
CA ARG A 83 -8.58 -7.72 8.66
C ARG A 83 -8.77 -7.34 7.20
N PHE A 84 -7.98 -6.43 6.72
CA PHE A 84 -7.89 -6.10 5.30
C PHE A 84 -6.61 -6.66 4.68
N PRO A 85 -6.57 -6.90 3.37
CA PRO A 85 -5.40 -7.42 2.69
C PRO A 85 -4.25 -6.41 2.70
N ALA A 86 -3.02 -6.90 2.71
CA ALA A 86 -1.81 -6.07 2.73
C ALA A 86 -1.68 -5.13 1.52
N ASP A 87 -2.28 -5.49 0.39
CA ASP A 87 -2.27 -4.68 -0.84
C ASP A 87 -2.93 -3.31 -0.65
N LEU A 88 -3.95 -3.23 0.22
CA LEU A 88 -4.64 -1.98 0.49
C LEU A 88 -3.73 -0.92 1.14
N PRO A 89 -3.14 -1.16 2.32
CA PRO A 89 -2.22 -0.19 2.91
C PRO A 89 -0.95 -0.02 2.08
N ARG A 90 -0.46 -1.05 1.37
CA ARG A 90 0.69 -0.95 0.49
C ARG A 90 0.51 0.15 -0.55
N PHE A 91 -0.60 0.13 -1.26
CA PHE A 91 -0.91 1.14 -2.28
C PHE A 91 -0.83 2.56 -1.71
N PHE A 92 -1.48 2.82 -0.58
CA PHE A 92 -1.52 4.17 0.00
C PHE A 92 -0.18 4.59 0.61
N ILE A 93 0.55 3.67 1.24
CA ILE A 93 1.87 3.96 1.80
C ILE A 93 2.86 4.31 0.69
N GLU A 94 2.91 3.53 -0.39
CA GLU A 94 3.77 3.83 -1.54
C GLU A 94 3.38 5.14 -2.20
N PHE A 95 2.09 5.39 -2.41
CA PHE A 95 1.60 6.59 -3.08
C PHE A 95 1.87 7.87 -2.31
N LEU A 96 1.70 7.86 -0.98
CA LEU A 96 1.66 9.05 -0.15
C LEU A 96 2.94 9.33 0.63
N THR A 97 3.87 8.37 0.69
CA THR A 97 5.06 8.47 1.54
C THR A 97 6.33 8.08 0.81
N ASP A 98 7.47 8.45 1.41
CA ASP A 98 8.80 8.01 1.01
C ASP A 98 9.42 7.08 2.08
N PRO A 99 10.44 6.25 1.74
CA PRO A 99 11.18 5.48 2.73
C PRO A 99 11.70 6.38 3.87
N GLY A 100 11.52 5.93 5.11
CA GLY A 100 11.86 6.70 6.31
C GLY A 100 10.76 7.58 6.88
N ASP A 101 9.67 7.83 6.13
CA ASP A 101 8.50 8.55 6.64
C ASP A 101 7.77 7.78 7.75
N LEU A 102 6.93 8.48 8.51
CA LEU A 102 6.14 7.94 9.59
C LEU A 102 4.70 7.65 9.14
N VAL A 103 4.27 6.41 9.32
CA VAL A 103 2.89 5.95 9.09
C VAL A 103 2.20 5.77 10.44
N LEU A 104 1.03 6.36 10.61
CA LEU A 104 0.20 6.22 11.81
C LEU A 104 -1.07 5.44 11.49
N ASP A 105 -1.34 4.39 12.28
CA ASP A 105 -2.62 3.66 12.25
C ASP A 105 -3.28 3.73 13.65
N PRO A 106 -4.32 4.56 13.84
CA PRO A 106 -4.98 4.71 15.14
C PRO A 106 -5.93 3.56 15.51
N PHE A 107 -6.16 2.61 14.60
CA PHE A 107 -7.07 1.46 14.80
C PHE A 107 -6.45 0.17 14.27
N ALA A 108 -5.26 -0.14 14.72
CA ALA A 108 -4.36 -1.10 14.10
C ALA A 108 -4.86 -2.55 14.04
N GLY A 109 -5.71 -2.97 14.98
CA GLY A 109 -6.20 -4.35 15.01
C GLY A 109 -5.06 -5.37 15.03
N SER A 110 -4.90 -6.10 13.92
CA SER A 110 -3.79 -7.04 13.71
C SER A 110 -2.52 -6.39 13.14
N ASN A 111 -2.46 -5.08 13.07
CA ASN A 111 -1.32 -4.27 12.62
C ASN A 111 -0.81 -4.61 11.21
N THR A 112 -1.73 -4.80 10.29
CA THR A 112 -1.39 -5.00 8.85
C THR A 112 -0.68 -3.78 8.28
N THR A 113 -1.14 -2.57 8.61
CA THR A 113 -0.54 -1.31 8.18
C THR A 113 0.91 -1.19 8.63
N GLY A 114 1.18 -1.43 9.91
CA GLY A 114 2.55 -1.35 10.46
C GLY A 114 3.49 -2.36 9.80
N ALA A 115 3.03 -3.60 9.60
CA ALA A 115 3.83 -4.63 8.93
C ALA A 115 4.17 -4.23 7.48
N VAL A 116 3.22 -3.68 6.74
CA VAL A 116 3.47 -3.20 5.37
C VAL A 116 4.40 -1.98 5.37
N ALA A 117 4.20 -1.03 6.29
CA ALA A 117 5.07 0.14 6.42
C ALA A 117 6.52 -0.28 6.68
N GLU A 118 6.74 -1.26 7.56
CA GLU A 118 8.08 -1.78 7.85
C GLU A 118 8.72 -2.45 6.63
N GLN A 119 7.97 -3.30 5.92
CA GLN A 119 8.44 -3.93 4.67
C GLN A 119 8.87 -2.92 3.62
N LEU A 120 8.16 -1.79 3.57
CA LEU A 120 8.45 -0.69 2.64
C LEU A 120 9.51 0.30 3.16
N GLY A 121 10.12 0.04 4.31
CA GLY A 121 11.16 0.88 4.89
C GLY A 121 10.65 2.17 5.55
N ARG A 122 9.38 2.23 5.90
CA ARG A 122 8.77 3.34 6.66
C ARG A 122 8.82 3.04 8.15
N ARG A 123 8.86 4.09 8.96
CA ARG A 123 8.59 4.01 10.40
C ARG A 123 7.09 3.94 10.60
N TRP A 124 6.64 3.39 11.71
CA TRP A 124 5.20 3.30 11.97
C TRP A 124 4.88 3.43 13.45
N ILE A 125 3.69 3.92 13.74
CA ILE A 125 3.04 3.92 15.05
C ILE A 125 1.67 3.30 14.86
N ALA A 126 1.37 2.28 15.65
CA ALA A 126 0.08 1.59 15.62
C ALA A 126 -0.56 1.67 16.99
N VAL A 127 -1.85 1.99 17.00
CA VAL A 127 -2.64 2.13 18.22
C VAL A 127 -3.74 1.09 18.21
N GLU A 128 -3.84 0.30 19.28
CA GLU A 128 -4.87 -0.73 19.45
C GLU A 128 -5.37 -0.76 20.89
N LYS A 129 -6.69 -0.66 21.07
CA LYS A 129 -7.34 -0.68 22.38
C LYS A 129 -7.30 -2.05 23.04
N ASN A 130 -7.40 -3.12 22.25
CA ASN A 130 -7.42 -4.48 22.76
C ASN A 130 -5.99 -5.00 22.94
N ARG A 131 -5.55 -5.10 24.20
CA ARG A 131 -4.21 -5.53 24.57
C ARG A 131 -3.82 -6.89 23.98
N ALA A 132 -4.75 -7.83 23.86
CA ALA A 132 -4.49 -9.13 23.27
C ALA A 132 -4.18 -9.03 21.78
N TYR A 133 -4.96 -8.22 21.03
CA TYR A 133 -4.70 -8.01 19.61
C TYR A 133 -3.37 -7.28 19.35
N ALA A 134 -3.07 -6.26 20.16
CA ALA A 134 -1.79 -5.56 20.06
C ALA A 134 -0.61 -6.51 20.27
N LYS A 135 -0.63 -7.32 21.35
CA LYS A 135 0.41 -8.30 21.64
C LYS A 135 0.54 -9.36 20.55
N ASP A 136 -0.58 -9.92 20.11
CA ASP A 136 -0.56 -10.99 19.11
C ASP A 136 -0.16 -10.48 17.71
N SER A 137 -0.31 -9.18 17.45
CA SER A 137 0.14 -8.53 16.20
C SER A 137 1.67 -8.52 16.06
N GLU A 138 2.43 -8.64 17.15
CA GLU A 138 3.90 -8.71 17.14
C GLU A 138 4.43 -9.87 16.28
N LEU A 139 3.65 -10.95 16.12
CA LEU A 139 4.00 -12.06 15.23
C LEU A 139 4.26 -11.64 13.78
N ARG A 140 3.65 -10.55 13.32
CA ARG A 140 3.90 -10.05 11.97
C ARG A 140 5.33 -9.59 11.74
N PHE A 141 6.02 -9.20 12.80
CA PHE A 141 7.36 -8.62 12.76
C PHE A 141 8.45 -9.64 13.04
N HIS A 142 8.15 -10.70 13.79
CA HIS A 142 9.09 -11.79 14.05
C HIS A 142 9.33 -12.69 12.83
N LEU A 143 8.44 -12.62 11.84
CA LEU A 143 8.56 -13.36 10.58
C LEU A 143 9.46 -12.65 9.56
N ALA A 144 9.82 -11.38 9.80
CA ALA A 144 10.82 -10.68 8.99
C ALA A 144 12.22 -11.04 9.51
N GLU A 145 12.96 -11.80 8.72
CA GLU A 145 14.33 -12.18 9.04
C GLU A 145 15.19 -10.94 9.39
N ASN A 146 15.76 -10.95 10.62
CA ASN A 146 16.91 -10.13 11.02
C ASN A 146 16.72 -8.63 11.35
N GLY A 147 15.66 -8.20 12.02
CA GLY A 147 15.66 -6.81 12.48
C GLY A 147 14.70 -6.51 13.63
N LYS A 148 15.11 -5.60 14.52
CA LYS A 148 14.16 -4.97 15.44
C LYS A 148 13.12 -4.21 14.65
N PRO A 149 11.82 -4.26 15.02
CA PRO A 149 10.77 -3.48 14.37
C PRO A 149 11.16 -2.00 14.27
N LYS A 150 10.94 -1.37 13.12
CA LYS A 150 11.21 0.07 12.89
C LYS A 150 10.12 0.98 13.43
N GLY A 151 9.20 0.43 14.20
CA GLY A 151 8.07 1.16 14.74
C GLY A 151 7.66 0.67 16.12
N GLN A 152 6.56 1.21 16.62
CA GLN A 152 6.04 0.92 17.95
C GLN A 152 4.52 0.79 17.92
N ALA A 153 4.01 -0.25 18.58
CA ALA A 153 2.61 -0.35 18.94
C ALA A 153 2.36 0.34 20.28
N LEU A 154 1.38 1.25 20.33
CA LEU A 154 0.94 1.91 21.55
C LEU A 154 -0.38 1.29 22.01
N LEU A 155 -0.45 1.01 23.31
CA LEU A 155 -1.66 0.56 23.99
C LEU A 155 -2.27 1.76 24.70
N PHE A 156 -3.56 1.98 24.54
CA PHE A 156 -4.31 2.87 25.45
C PHE A 156 -4.88 2.06 26.60
N GLU A 157 -4.62 2.53 27.81
CA GLU A 157 -5.28 2.07 29.03
C GLU A 157 -6.68 2.63 29.17
#